data_06641eeb36275963c3694f297a52e858
#
_entry.id   06641eeb36275963c3694f297a52e858
#
_cell.length_a   1.000
_cell.length_b   1.000
_cell.length_c   1.000
_cell.angle_alpha   90.00
_cell.angle_beta   90.00
_cell.angle_gamma   90.00
#
_symmetry.space_group_name_H-M   'P 1'
#
loop_
_entity.id
_entity.type
_entity.pdbx_description
1 polymer ?
#
loop_
_entity_poly.entity_id
_entity_poly.type
_entity_poly.pdbx_seq_one_letter_code
_entity_poly.pdbx_strand_id
1 'polypeptide(L)'
;MADVEITVIDHPLVAHKLTVLRDVQTDSPTFRRLTEELVTLLAYEATREVRVEPTRVTTPVAPADGVRLTHPRPLVVPILRAGLGM
;
A
#
# COMPACT_ATOMS: atom_id res chain seq x y z
N MET A 1 -10.03 -6.29 26.11
CA MET A 1 -9.89 -6.56 24.67
C MET A 1 -9.58 -5.27 23.93
N ALA A 2 -8.58 -5.27 23.07
CA ALA A 2 -8.25 -4.07 22.33
C ALA A 2 -9.32 -3.76 21.29
N ASP A 3 -9.59 -2.45 21.11
CA ASP A 3 -10.48 -2.02 20.05
C ASP A 3 -9.86 -2.28 18.70
N VAL A 4 -10.69 -2.70 17.74
CA VAL A 4 -10.27 -2.92 16.36
C VAL A 4 -10.77 -1.76 15.53
N GLU A 5 -9.83 -1.04 14.93
CA GLU A 5 -10.15 0.05 14.02
C GLU A 5 -10.18 -0.48 12.59
N ILE A 6 -11.29 -0.27 11.90
CA ILE A 6 -11.45 -0.68 10.50
C ILE A 6 -11.59 0.57 9.67
N THR A 7 -10.67 0.73 8.72
CA THR A 7 -10.71 1.82 7.76
C THR A 7 -11.11 1.28 6.39
N VAL A 8 -12.20 1.80 5.85
CA VAL A 8 -12.68 1.41 4.53
C VAL A 8 -12.17 2.43 3.51
N ILE A 9 -11.51 1.93 2.47
CA ILE A 9 -11.00 2.77 1.39
C ILE A 9 -12.12 2.98 0.37
N ASP A 10 -12.68 4.18 0.34
CA ASP A 10 -13.76 4.55 -0.57
C ASP A 10 -13.21 5.42 -1.71
N HIS A 11 -12.65 4.77 -2.72
CA HIS A 11 -12.06 5.43 -3.87
C HIS A 11 -12.57 4.77 -5.16
N PRO A 12 -12.99 5.56 -6.16
CA PRO A 12 -13.56 5.00 -7.40
C PRO A 12 -12.63 4.03 -8.13
N LEU A 13 -11.34 4.29 -8.15
CA LEU A 13 -10.38 3.39 -8.81
C LEU A 13 -10.24 2.07 -8.07
N VAL A 14 -10.29 2.10 -6.75
CA VAL A 14 -10.26 0.87 -5.95
C VAL A 14 -11.53 0.07 -6.19
N ALA A 15 -12.69 0.71 -6.19
CA ALA A 15 -13.96 0.06 -6.46
C ALA A 15 -13.98 -0.58 -7.85
N HIS A 16 -13.47 0.12 -8.86
CA HIS A 16 -13.38 -0.40 -10.22
C HIS A 16 -12.49 -1.64 -10.29
N LYS A 17 -11.28 -1.56 -9.73
CA LYS A 17 -10.33 -2.68 -9.74
C LYS A 17 -10.87 -3.89 -8.99
N LEU A 18 -11.54 -3.67 -7.88
CA LEU A 18 -12.16 -4.75 -7.11
C LEU A 18 -13.28 -5.42 -7.90
N THR A 19 -14.07 -4.65 -8.64
CA THR A 19 -15.14 -5.18 -9.48
C THR A 19 -14.57 -6.12 -10.55
N VAL A 20 -13.52 -5.71 -11.24
CA VAL A 20 -12.87 -6.55 -12.26
C VAL A 20 -12.23 -7.79 -11.61
N LEU A 21 -11.61 -7.63 -10.45
CA LEU A 21 -10.99 -8.75 -9.72
C LEU A 21 -12.02 -9.83 -9.39
N ARG A 22 -13.24 -9.44 -9.02
CA ARG A 22 -14.29 -10.36 -8.58
C ARG A 22 -15.03 -11.02 -9.74
N ASP A 23 -14.82 -10.53 -10.96
CA ASP A 23 -15.52 -11.07 -12.15
C ASP A 23 -14.99 -12.47 -12.47
N VAL A 24 -15.89 -13.40 -12.68
CA VAL A 24 -15.55 -14.79 -13.03
C VAL A 24 -14.82 -14.89 -14.37
N GLN A 25 -14.98 -13.88 -15.24
CA GLN A 25 -14.33 -13.85 -16.55
C GLN A 25 -12.88 -13.35 -16.50
N THR A 26 -12.45 -12.84 -15.37
CA THR A 26 -11.08 -12.31 -15.24
C THR A 26 -10.06 -13.45 -15.30
N ASP A 27 -9.10 -13.34 -16.21
CA ASP A 27 -8.04 -14.35 -16.37
C ASP A 27 -6.98 -14.24 -15.26
N SER A 28 -6.15 -15.27 -15.14
CA SER A 28 -5.13 -15.33 -14.09
C SER A 28 -4.10 -14.21 -14.15
N PRO A 29 -3.54 -13.85 -15.32
CA PRO A 29 -2.61 -12.72 -15.38
C PRO A 29 -3.24 -11.39 -14.95
N THR A 30 -4.47 -11.12 -15.37
CA THR A 30 -5.19 -9.91 -14.98
C THR A 30 -5.49 -9.92 -13.50
N PHE A 31 -5.93 -11.04 -12.95
CA PHE A 31 -6.19 -11.20 -11.52
C PHE A 31 -4.93 -10.88 -10.70
N ARG A 32 -3.79 -11.42 -11.09
CA ARG A 32 -2.52 -11.19 -10.39
C ARG A 32 -2.12 -9.71 -10.43
N ARG A 33 -2.22 -9.10 -11.60
CA ARG A 33 -1.90 -7.67 -11.75
C ARG A 33 -2.79 -6.80 -10.88
N LEU A 34 -4.10 -7.06 -10.89
CA LEU A 34 -5.05 -6.29 -10.09
C LEU A 34 -4.81 -6.47 -8.58
N THR A 35 -4.45 -7.68 -8.16
CA THR A 35 -4.11 -7.94 -6.76
C THR A 35 -2.91 -7.09 -6.33
N GLU A 36 -1.86 -7.04 -7.14
CA GLU A 36 -0.67 -6.22 -6.85
C GLU A 36 -1.02 -4.73 -6.80
N GLU A 37 -1.82 -4.25 -7.74
CA GLU A 37 -2.26 -2.84 -7.77
C GLU A 37 -3.10 -2.48 -6.55
N LEU A 38 -4.04 -3.35 -6.16
CA LEU A 38 -4.87 -3.12 -4.98
C LEU A 38 -4.06 -3.15 -3.69
N VAL A 39 -3.12 -4.08 -3.56
CA VAL A 39 -2.23 -4.12 -2.40
C VAL A 39 -1.42 -2.82 -2.29
N THR A 40 -0.92 -2.32 -3.40
CA THR A 40 -0.18 -1.05 -3.44
C THR A 40 -1.05 0.12 -2.97
N LEU A 41 -2.28 0.21 -3.46
CA LEU A 41 -3.20 1.28 -3.08
C LEU A 41 -3.61 1.19 -1.61
N LEU A 42 -3.88 -0.02 -1.13
CA LEU A 42 -4.23 -0.24 0.28
C LEU A 42 -3.07 0.08 1.20
N ALA A 43 -1.85 -0.33 0.82
CA ALA A 43 -0.64 -0.03 1.59
C ALA A 43 -0.38 1.48 1.64
N TYR A 44 -0.59 2.18 0.54
CA TYR A 44 -0.46 3.63 0.49
C TYR A 44 -1.39 4.30 1.51
N GLU A 45 -2.66 3.91 1.57
CA GLU A 45 -3.60 4.46 2.53
C GLU A 45 -3.31 3.99 3.97
N ALA A 46 -2.93 2.73 4.14
CA ALA A 46 -2.62 2.18 5.47
C ALA A 46 -1.43 2.86 6.12
N THR A 47 -0.50 3.40 5.33
CA THR A 47 0.69 4.08 5.84
C THR A 47 0.55 5.59 5.89
N ARG A 48 -0.68 6.12 5.78
CA ARG A 48 -0.93 7.57 5.77
C ARG A 48 -0.39 8.26 7.03
N GLU A 49 -0.46 7.60 8.16
CA GLU A 49 -0.03 8.16 9.44
C GLU A 49 1.36 7.69 9.88
N VAL A 50 2.12 7.10 8.96
CA VAL A 50 3.48 6.70 9.28
C VAL A 50 4.32 7.95 9.58
N ARG A 51 5.18 7.84 10.60
CA ARG A 51 5.98 8.97 11.02
C ARG A 51 7.21 9.14 10.17
N VAL A 52 7.53 10.41 9.88
CA VAL A 52 8.74 10.79 9.16
C VAL A 52 9.51 11.81 9.99
N GLU A 53 10.80 11.89 9.73
CA GLU A 53 11.66 12.88 10.38
C GLU A 53 12.44 13.67 9.32
N PRO A 54 12.84 14.92 9.63
CA PRO A 54 13.63 15.70 8.70
C PRO A 54 14.99 15.04 8.45
N THR A 55 15.45 15.11 7.22
CA THR A 55 16.79 14.68 6.84
C THR A 55 17.33 15.62 5.79
N ARG A 56 18.66 15.68 5.67
CA ARG A 56 19.29 16.49 4.66
C ARG A 56 19.96 15.59 3.64
N VAL A 57 19.74 15.90 2.38
CA VAL A 57 20.27 15.13 1.27
C VAL A 57 21.06 16.04 0.34
N THR A 58 22.00 15.46 -0.39
CA THR A 58 22.73 16.17 -1.42
C THR A 58 22.13 15.83 -2.78
N THR A 59 21.54 16.83 -3.41
CA THR A 59 21.03 16.69 -4.76
C THR A 59 22.11 17.05 -5.78
N PRO A 60 21.93 16.74 -7.08
CA PRO A 60 22.88 17.15 -8.10
C PRO A 60 23.07 18.67 -8.20
N VAL A 61 22.12 19.46 -7.71
CA VAL A 61 22.18 20.93 -7.79
C VAL A 61 22.71 21.52 -6.49
N ALA A 62 22.21 21.09 -5.33
CA ALA A 62 22.57 21.63 -4.03
C ALA A 62 22.06 20.72 -2.91
N PRO A 63 22.56 20.89 -1.66
CA PRO A 63 21.95 20.24 -0.51
C PRO A 63 20.49 20.66 -0.37
N ALA A 64 19.63 19.74 0.03
CA ALA A 64 18.19 19.97 0.17
C ALA A 64 17.65 19.29 1.41
N ASP A 65 16.58 19.85 1.95
CA ASP A 65 15.88 19.25 3.09
C ASP A 65 14.84 18.26 2.56
N GLY A 66 14.73 17.12 3.21
CA GLY A 66 13.77 16.09 2.88
C GLY A 66 13.27 15.40 4.13
N VAL A 67 12.62 14.28 3.95
CA VAL A 67 12.10 13.47 5.06
C VAL A 67 12.48 12.01 4.85
N ARG A 68 12.58 11.28 5.96
CA ARG A 68 12.77 9.83 5.95
C ARG A 68 11.86 9.20 6.99
N LEU A 69 11.59 7.90 6.82
CA LEU A 69 10.76 7.17 7.77
C LEU A 69 11.44 7.08 9.13
N THR A 70 10.65 7.31 10.18
CA THR A 70 11.07 7.14 11.56
C THR A 70 10.78 5.71 12.01
N HIS A 71 11.54 5.16 12.92
CA HIS A 71 11.23 3.88 13.54
C HIS A 71 10.10 4.02 14.55
N PRO A 72 9.25 2.99 14.73
CA PRO A 72 9.27 1.70 14.00
C PRO A 72 8.70 1.82 12.59
N ARG A 73 9.27 1.04 11.68
CA ARG A 73 8.79 0.99 10.30
C ARG A 73 7.64 0.00 10.18
N PRO A 74 6.74 0.18 9.19
CA PRO A 74 5.67 -0.78 8.94
C PRO A 74 6.22 -2.18 8.65
N LEU A 75 5.49 -3.19 9.12
CA LEU A 75 5.81 -4.59 8.88
C LEU A 75 4.73 -5.17 7.98
N VAL A 76 5.13 -5.81 6.89
CA VAL A 76 4.22 -6.50 5.97
C VAL A 76 4.11 -7.95 6.40
N VAL A 77 2.87 -8.37 6.75
CA VAL A 77 2.60 -9.73 7.20
C VAL A 77 1.60 -10.37 6.24
N PRO A 78 2.09 -11.18 5.28
CA PRO A 78 1.20 -11.86 4.34
C PRO A 78 0.59 -13.12 4.96
N ILE A 79 -0.58 -13.52 4.43
CA ILE A 79 -1.16 -14.81 4.74
C ILE A 79 -0.62 -15.80 3.71
N LEU A 80 -0.01 -16.89 4.18
CA LEU A 80 0.60 -17.88 3.29
C LEU A 80 -0.39 -18.36 2.23
N ARG A 81 0.07 -18.47 1.00
CA ARG A 81 -0.68 -18.78 -0.22
C ARG A 81 -1.53 -17.64 -0.74
N ALA A 82 -2.13 -16.82 0.13
CA ALA A 82 -2.92 -15.68 -0.31
C ALA A 82 -2.04 -14.44 -0.55
N GLY A 83 -0.98 -14.29 0.23
CA GLY A 83 -0.15 -13.09 0.19
C GLY A 83 1.21 -13.24 -0.47
N LEU A 84 1.48 -14.36 -1.16
CA LEU A 84 2.80 -14.60 -1.75
C LEU A 84 3.18 -13.60 -2.84
N GLY A 85 2.20 -12.89 -3.42
CA GLY A 85 2.46 -11.86 -4.42
C GLY A 85 2.74 -10.48 -3.86
N MET A 86 2.74 -10.34 -2.56
CA MET A 86 3.01 -9.06 -1.90
C MET A 86 4.52 -8.77 -1.93
#